data_e86ac74f9cf2b09bfd6ee50c6727a1c8
#
_entry.id   e86ac74f9cf2b09bfd6ee50c6727a1c8
#
_cell.length_a   1.000
_cell.length_b   1.000
_cell.length_c   1.000
_cell.angle_alpha   90.00
_cell.angle_beta   90.00
_cell.angle_gamma   90.00
#
_symmetry.space_group_name_H-M   'P 1'
#
loop_
_entity.id
_entity.type
_entity.pdbx_description
1 polymer ?
#
loop_
_entity_poly.entity_id
_entity_poly.type
_entity_poly.pdbx_seq_one_letter_code
_entity_poly.pdbx_strand_id
1 'polypeptide(L)'
;MITDIFLYPFMQKAFIVGILLSVIIACLGTVVVHKRLSLIGSALSHSSLAGVAIGLLLGFSPVLGAVGICVVAALCIEAIRKRMPAFSELAVAITLSVGIGLAGVLSGFVKNSSDFNSFLFGSIVAIDSFELIVVLILSSVVLLVFLLMYKELFYVSFDEEAAALSGVPVGLVNFVFTVLTAVTVSVAARTVGALVVSSLLVVPVAAAIGGEESPTGFHTT
;
A
#
# COMPACT_ATOMS: atom_id res chain seq x y z
N MET A 1 -13.93 -10.80 30.65
CA MET A 1 -12.97 -9.70 30.40
C MET A 1 -12.48 -9.62 28.95
N ILE A 2 -12.01 -10.69 28.32
CA ILE A 2 -11.63 -10.65 26.87
C ILE A 2 -12.86 -10.62 25.96
N THR A 3 -13.93 -11.31 26.33
CA THR A 3 -15.20 -11.33 25.59
C THR A 3 -15.93 -10.00 25.58
N ASP A 4 -15.75 -9.16 26.60
CA ASP A 4 -16.41 -7.87 26.73
C ASP A 4 -15.85 -6.83 25.75
N ILE A 5 -14.59 -7.01 25.31
CA ILE A 5 -13.94 -6.16 24.32
C ILE A 5 -14.64 -6.26 22.96
N PHE A 6 -15.13 -7.45 22.57
CA PHE A 6 -15.85 -7.67 21.32
C PHE A 6 -17.31 -7.15 21.33
N LEU A 7 -17.82 -6.71 22.47
CA LEU A 7 -19.15 -6.09 22.57
C LEU A 7 -19.16 -4.64 22.03
N TYR A 8 -18.00 -4.00 21.94
CA TYR A 8 -17.91 -2.63 21.43
C TYR A 8 -17.91 -2.60 19.90
N PRO A 9 -18.84 -1.86 19.23
CA PRO A 9 -18.95 -1.80 17.77
C PRO A 9 -17.66 -1.34 17.07
N PHE A 10 -16.90 -0.43 17.69
CA PHE A 10 -15.64 0.04 17.14
C PHE A 10 -14.57 -1.07 17.08
N MET A 11 -14.54 -1.95 18.08
CA MET A 11 -13.60 -3.06 18.13
C MET A 11 -13.90 -4.10 17.05
N GLN A 12 -15.17 -4.42 16.82
CA GLN A 12 -15.59 -5.32 15.75
C GLN A 12 -15.16 -4.78 14.38
N LYS A 13 -15.38 -3.48 14.13
CA LYS A 13 -14.93 -2.80 12.90
C LYS A 13 -13.41 -2.87 12.75
N ALA A 14 -12.67 -2.62 13.84
CA ALA A 14 -11.22 -2.68 13.87
C ALA A 14 -10.68 -4.06 13.48
N PHE A 15 -11.26 -5.13 14.04
CA PHE A 15 -10.87 -6.51 13.76
C PHE A 15 -11.13 -6.88 12.28
N ILE A 16 -12.32 -6.57 11.77
CA ILE A 16 -12.69 -6.89 10.38
C ILE A 16 -11.73 -6.20 9.41
N VAL A 17 -11.53 -4.90 9.57
CA VAL A 17 -10.63 -4.11 8.70
C VAL A 17 -9.19 -4.56 8.87
N GLY A 18 -8.73 -4.80 10.11
CA GLY A 18 -7.37 -5.24 10.39
C GLY A 18 -7.04 -6.59 9.76
N ILE A 19 -7.92 -7.58 9.88
CA ILE A 19 -7.73 -8.89 9.25
C ILE A 19 -7.72 -8.77 7.73
N LEU A 20 -8.67 -8.04 7.14
CA LEU A 20 -8.76 -7.88 5.70
C LEU A 20 -7.51 -7.19 5.13
N LEU A 21 -7.07 -6.10 5.76
CA LEU A 21 -5.86 -5.39 5.35
C LEU A 21 -4.59 -6.22 5.55
N SER A 22 -4.46 -6.97 6.64
CA SER A 22 -3.28 -7.81 6.87
C SER A 22 -3.10 -8.86 5.78
N VAL A 23 -4.20 -9.51 5.35
CA VAL A 23 -4.18 -10.47 4.24
C VAL A 23 -3.75 -9.80 2.94
N ILE A 24 -4.35 -8.65 2.58
CA ILE A 24 -4.04 -7.96 1.33
C ILE A 24 -2.60 -7.43 1.32
N ILE A 25 -2.15 -6.85 2.42
CA ILE A 25 -0.79 -6.32 2.57
C ILE A 25 0.23 -7.46 2.45
N ALA A 26 -0.01 -8.60 3.07
CA ALA A 26 0.86 -9.77 2.95
C ALA A 26 0.93 -10.29 1.50
N CYS A 27 -0.22 -10.42 0.84
CA CYS A 27 -0.31 -10.86 -0.56
C CYS A 27 0.43 -9.91 -1.52
N LEU A 28 0.20 -8.60 -1.43
CA LEU A 28 0.88 -7.62 -2.27
C LEU A 28 2.35 -7.46 -1.90
N GLY A 29 2.68 -7.57 -0.61
CA GLY A 29 4.04 -7.48 -0.10
C GLY A 29 4.96 -8.53 -0.72
N THR A 30 4.49 -9.78 -0.90
CA THR A 30 5.28 -10.82 -1.57
C THR A 30 5.67 -10.40 -2.99
N VAL A 31 4.74 -9.88 -3.76
CA VAL A 31 5.01 -9.39 -5.13
C VAL A 31 5.93 -8.17 -5.13
N VAL A 32 5.74 -7.23 -4.18
CA VAL A 32 6.60 -6.04 -4.00
C VAL A 32 8.05 -6.42 -3.76
N VAL A 33 8.28 -7.37 -2.85
CA VAL A 33 9.65 -7.83 -2.51
C VAL A 33 10.29 -8.55 -3.68
N HIS A 34 9.59 -9.46 -4.37
CA HIS A 34 10.11 -10.15 -5.55
C HIS A 34 10.45 -9.18 -6.69
N LYS A 35 9.65 -8.14 -6.89
CA LYS A 35 9.93 -7.08 -7.88
C LYS A 35 11.00 -6.07 -7.44
N ARG A 36 11.60 -6.23 -6.27
CA ARG A 36 12.61 -5.33 -5.68
C ARG A 36 12.12 -3.88 -5.54
N LEU A 37 10.82 -3.70 -5.24
CA LEU A 37 10.19 -2.39 -5.09
C LEU A 37 9.92 -2.05 -3.61
N SER A 38 10.81 -2.43 -2.70
CA SER A 38 10.61 -2.34 -1.25
C SER A 38 10.25 -0.93 -0.75
N LEU A 39 10.71 0.12 -1.43
CA LEU A 39 10.40 1.51 -1.07
C LEU A 39 9.06 2.02 -1.62
N ILE A 40 8.35 1.24 -2.46
CA ILE A 40 7.10 1.69 -3.09
C ILE A 40 6.02 2.00 -2.04
N GLY A 41 5.95 1.21 -0.97
CA GLY A 41 5.03 1.45 0.14
C GLY A 41 5.24 2.81 0.79
N SER A 42 6.49 3.21 1.01
CA SER A 42 6.83 4.51 1.57
C SER A 42 6.48 5.65 0.62
N ALA A 43 6.84 5.54 -0.66
CA ALA A 43 6.56 6.54 -1.68
C ALA A 43 5.04 6.79 -1.82
N LEU A 44 4.26 5.72 -1.87
CA LEU A 44 2.80 5.80 -1.98
C LEU A 44 2.15 6.31 -0.70
N SER A 45 2.65 5.92 0.49
CA SER A 45 2.14 6.43 1.77
C SER A 45 2.31 7.95 1.90
N HIS A 46 3.47 8.50 1.53
CA HIS A 46 3.68 9.94 1.55
C HIS A 46 2.87 10.68 0.47
N SER A 47 2.71 10.06 -0.71
CA SER A 47 1.82 10.59 -1.76
C SER A 47 0.37 10.59 -1.30
N SER A 48 -0.08 9.57 -0.55
CA SER A 48 -1.43 9.53 0.01
C SER A 48 -1.68 10.66 1.00
N LEU A 49 -0.69 11.03 1.82
CA LEU A 49 -0.78 12.18 2.73
C LEU A 49 -0.98 13.51 1.98
N ALA A 50 -0.29 13.70 0.85
CA ALA A 50 -0.54 14.86 -0.02
C ALA A 50 -1.99 14.85 -0.54
N GLY A 51 -2.52 13.67 -0.89
CA GLY A 51 -3.92 13.50 -1.30
C GLY A 51 -4.92 13.81 -0.19
N VAL A 52 -4.63 13.37 1.05
CA VAL A 52 -5.42 13.75 2.24
C VAL A 52 -5.48 15.25 2.41
N ALA A 53 -4.33 15.93 2.33
CA ALA A 53 -4.27 17.39 2.47
C ALA A 53 -5.11 18.09 1.39
N ILE A 54 -5.05 17.63 0.14
CA ILE A 54 -5.89 18.14 -0.96
C ILE A 54 -7.38 17.92 -0.68
N GLY A 55 -7.76 16.72 -0.21
CA GLY A 55 -9.14 16.42 0.18
C GLY A 55 -9.67 17.36 1.25
N LEU A 56 -8.89 17.58 2.31
CA LEU A 56 -9.22 18.50 3.40
C LEU A 56 -9.32 19.96 2.93
N LEU A 57 -8.43 20.40 2.04
CA LEU A 57 -8.44 21.77 1.50
C LEU A 57 -9.61 22.05 0.56
N LEU A 58 -9.99 21.07 -0.26
CA LEU A 58 -11.08 21.20 -1.21
C LEU A 58 -12.45 20.83 -0.62
N GLY A 59 -12.50 20.33 0.62
CA GLY A 59 -13.74 20.01 1.33
C GLY A 59 -14.44 18.73 0.87
N PHE A 60 -13.70 17.79 0.26
CA PHE A 60 -14.24 16.46 -0.06
C PHE A 60 -13.57 15.37 0.82
N SER A 61 -14.03 14.12 0.67
CA SER A 61 -13.53 13.00 1.50
C SER A 61 -12.00 12.86 1.41
N PRO A 62 -11.28 12.96 2.55
CA PRO A 62 -9.82 12.80 2.59
C PRO A 62 -9.35 11.46 2.06
N VAL A 63 -10.14 10.39 2.28
CA VAL A 63 -9.82 9.04 1.79
C VAL A 63 -9.82 8.98 0.27
N LEU A 64 -10.82 9.60 -0.38
CA LEU A 64 -10.87 9.66 -1.84
C LEU A 64 -9.72 10.50 -2.41
N GLY A 65 -9.34 11.58 -1.73
CA GLY A 65 -8.16 12.38 -2.08
C GLY A 65 -6.87 11.56 -1.99
N ALA A 66 -6.72 10.81 -0.90
CA ALA A 66 -5.60 9.89 -0.69
C ALA A 66 -5.49 8.85 -1.81
N VAL A 67 -6.60 8.15 -2.12
CA VAL A 67 -6.64 7.14 -3.20
C VAL A 67 -6.30 7.76 -4.55
N GLY A 68 -6.91 8.91 -4.89
CA GLY A 68 -6.69 9.57 -6.17
C GLY A 68 -5.23 9.96 -6.40
N ILE A 69 -4.61 10.67 -5.47
CA ILE A 69 -3.20 11.07 -5.58
C ILE A 69 -2.26 9.86 -5.51
N CYS A 70 -2.58 8.86 -4.70
CA CYS A 70 -1.79 7.64 -4.60
C CYS A 70 -1.77 6.87 -5.93
N VAL A 71 -2.92 6.77 -6.60
CA VAL A 71 -3.00 6.15 -7.93
C VAL A 71 -2.22 6.96 -8.96
N VAL A 72 -2.32 8.30 -8.96
CA VAL A 72 -1.52 9.14 -9.86
C VAL A 72 -0.01 8.94 -9.62
N ALA A 73 0.43 8.93 -8.37
CA ALA A 73 1.83 8.68 -8.01
C ALA A 73 2.29 7.29 -8.48
N ALA A 74 1.47 6.27 -8.29
CA ALA A 74 1.73 4.91 -8.74
C ALA A 74 1.86 4.81 -10.26
N LEU A 75 0.99 5.50 -11.00
CA LEU A 75 1.07 5.57 -12.45
C LEU A 75 2.31 6.32 -12.93
N CYS A 76 2.75 7.34 -12.21
CA CYS A 76 4.02 8.03 -12.48
C CYS A 76 5.21 7.08 -12.30
N ILE A 77 5.25 6.30 -11.21
CA ILE A 77 6.29 5.28 -11.00
C ILE A 77 6.31 4.31 -12.18
N GLU A 78 5.15 3.77 -12.56
CA GLU A 78 5.04 2.80 -13.63
C GLU A 78 5.44 3.38 -14.99
N ALA A 79 5.08 4.63 -15.29
CA ALA A 79 5.45 5.32 -16.51
C ALA A 79 6.98 5.53 -16.64
N ILE A 80 7.63 5.91 -15.53
CA ILE A 80 9.09 6.08 -15.49
C ILE A 80 9.76 4.72 -15.63
N ARG A 81 9.29 3.69 -14.91
CA ARG A 81 9.81 2.32 -14.95
C ARG A 81 9.77 1.72 -16.34
N LYS A 82 8.67 1.92 -17.09
CA LYS A 82 8.56 1.47 -18.48
C LYS A 82 9.55 2.11 -19.42
N ARG A 83 9.90 3.38 -19.19
CA ARG A 83 10.86 4.10 -20.03
C ARG A 83 12.30 3.83 -19.66
N MET A 84 12.57 3.53 -18.38
CA MET A 84 13.91 3.38 -17.82
C MET A 84 13.95 2.17 -16.86
N PRO A 85 13.87 0.93 -17.36
CA PRO A 85 13.78 -0.27 -16.52
C PRO A 85 14.95 -0.45 -15.55
N ALA A 86 16.17 -0.06 -15.98
CA ALA A 86 17.38 -0.12 -15.17
C ALA A 86 17.37 0.82 -13.96
N PHE A 87 16.46 1.82 -13.93
CA PHE A 87 16.36 2.84 -12.89
C PHE A 87 15.02 2.80 -12.16
N SER A 88 14.44 1.62 -11.99
CA SER A 88 13.14 1.44 -11.32
C SER A 88 13.13 1.98 -9.89
N GLU A 89 14.22 1.79 -9.12
CA GLU A 89 14.37 2.33 -7.78
C GLU A 89 14.42 3.87 -7.76
N LEU A 90 15.04 4.48 -8.79
CA LEU A 90 15.08 5.93 -8.93
C LEU A 90 13.68 6.52 -9.14
N ALA A 91 12.83 5.84 -9.91
CA ALA A 91 11.44 6.26 -10.09
C ALA A 91 10.68 6.33 -8.75
N VAL A 92 10.87 5.32 -7.90
CA VAL A 92 10.28 5.29 -6.56
C VAL A 92 10.86 6.39 -5.66
N ALA A 93 12.17 6.61 -5.69
CA ALA A 93 12.83 7.64 -4.90
C ALA A 93 12.40 9.07 -5.29
N ILE A 94 12.24 9.34 -6.59
CA ILE A 94 11.73 10.63 -7.10
C ILE A 94 10.29 10.83 -6.60
N THR A 95 9.44 9.84 -6.75
CA THR A 95 8.03 9.92 -6.31
C THR A 95 7.94 10.10 -4.79
N LEU A 96 8.79 9.43 -4.02
CA LEU A 96 8.89 9.60 -2.57
C LEU A 96 9.23 11.05 -2.22
N SER A 97 10.26 11.62 -2.86
CA SER A 97 10.70 13.00 -2.59
C SER A 97 9.61 14.02 -2.92
N VAL A 98 8.93 13.84 -4.06
CA VAL A 98 7.79 14.68 -4.48
C VAL A 98 6.63 14.51 -3.50
N GLY A 99 6.31 13.27 -3.08
CA GLY A 99 5.26 12.98 -2.12
C GLY A 99 5.48 13.66 -0.77
N ILE A 100 6.69 13.56 -0.22
CA ILE A 100 7.08 14.23 1.04
C ILE A 100 6.99 15.75 0.89
N GLY A 101 7.54 16.30 -0.19
CA GLY A 101 7.53 17.75 -0.44
C GLY A 101 6.11 18.31 -0.55
N LEU A 102 5.25 17.64 -1.34
CA LEU A 102 3.84 18.04 -1.49
C LEU A 102 3.07 17.90 -0.18
N ALA A 103 3.22 16.79 0.54
CA ALA A 103 2.57 16.60 1.83
C ALA A 103 2.99 17.68 2.83
N GLY A 104 4.30 18.00 2.89
CA GLY A 104 4.84 19.04 3.77
C GLY A 104 4.29 20.43 3.45
N VAL A 105 4.29 20.82 2.17
CA VAL A 105 3.77 22.13 1.76
C VAL A 105 2.26 22.23 2.01
N LEU A 106 1.49 21.22 1.58
CA LEU A 106 0.04 21.23 1.70
C LEU A 106 -0.45 21.15 3.14
N SER A 107 0.26 20.44 4.02
CA SER A 107 -0.09 20.34 5.45
C SER A 107 -0.07 21.70 6.14
N GLY A 108 0.77 22.65 5.69
CA GLY A 108 0.83 24.01 6.21
C GLY A 108 -0.44 24.83 5.93
N PHE A 109 -1.23 24.45 4.94
CA PHE A 109 -2.50 25.11 4.60
C PHE A 109 -3.72 24.45 5.23
N VAL A 110 -3.58 23.26 5.81
CA VAL A 110 -4.70 22.53 6.44
C VAL A 110 -5.02 23.16 7.79
N LYS A 111 -6.25 23.66 7.96
CA LYS A 111 -6.70 24.33 9.20
C LYS A 111 -6.84 23.35 10.38
N ASN A 112 -7.23 22.10 10.13
CA ASN A 112 -7.40 21.04 11.14
C ASN A 112 -6.22 20.06 11.10
N SER A 113 -5.17 20.38 11.83
CA SER A 113 -3.98 19.51 11.94
C SER A 113 -4.27 18.18 12.64
N SER A 114 -5.32 18.08 13.47
CA SER A 114 -5.73 16.82 14.11
C SER A 114 -6.16 15.75 13.09
N ASP A 115 -6.92 16.14 12.08
CA ASP A 115 -7.39 15.22 11.03
C ASP A 115 -6.21 14.74 10.18
N PHE A 116 -5.30 15.64 9.81
CA PHE A 116 -4.09 15.28 9.08
C PHE A 116 -3.18 14.33 9.90
N ASN A 117 -2.99 14.61 11.20
CA ASN A 117 -2.19 13.77 12.08
C ASN A 117 -2.80 12.36 12.26
N SER A 118 -4.13 12.25 12.21
CA SER A 118 -4.79 10.94 12.28
C SER A 118 -4.47 10.03 11.09
N PHE A 119 -4.12 10.59 9.94
CA PHE A 119 -3.63 9.83 8.79
C PHE A 119 -2.15 9.45 8.88
N LEU A 120 -1.32 10.26 9.57
CA LEU A 120 0.08 9.93 9.80
C LEU A 120 0.25 8.72 10.71
N PHE A 121 -0.45 8.75 11.85
CA PHE A 121 -0.30 7.74 12.89
C PHE A 121 -1.36 6.62 12.81
N GLY A 122 -2.38 6.82 11.99
CA GLY A 122 -3.53 5.95 11.91
C GLY A 122 -4.50 6.15 13.07
N SER A 123 -5.77 5.94 12.84
CA SER A 123 -6.76 5.90 13.90
C SER A 123 -7.96 5.06 13.46
N ILE A 124 -7.95 3.82 13.86
CA ILE A 124 -9.05 2.88 13.55
C ILE A 124 -10.36 3.27 14.27
N VAL A 125 -10.23 4.00 15.38
CA VAL A 125 -11.38 4.47 16.20
C VAL A 125 -12.03 5.71 15.55
N ALA A 126 -11.27 6.51 14.84
CA ALA A 126 -11.75 7.74 14.21
C ALA A 126 -12.37 7.53 12.81
N ILE A 127 -12.53 6.27 12.38
CA ILE A 127 -13.12 5.95 11.08
C ILE A 127 -14.64 6.14 11.15
N ASP A 128 -15.16 7.06 10.33
CA ASP A 128 -16.59 7.24 10.15
C ASP A 128 -17.23 6.05 9.42
N SER A 129 -18.55 5.89 9.58
CA SER A 129 -19.26 4.76 8.96
C SER A 129 -19.19 4.79 7.42
N PHE A 130 -19.15 5.95 6.80
CA PHE A 130 -18.95 6.08 5.36
C PHE A 130 -17.54 5.64 4.94
N GLU A 131 -16.51 6.11 5.65
CA GLU A 131 -15.12 5.71 5.41
C GLU A 131 -14.95 4.20 5.57
N LEU A 132 -15.58 3.60 6.59
CA LEU A 132 -15.54 2.15 6.80
C LEU A 132 -16.08 1.38 5.58
N ILE A 133 -17.22 1.81 5.04
CA ILE A 133 -17.80 1.16 3.85
C ILE A 133 -16.86 1.29 2.66
N VAL A 134 -16.27 2.47 2.44
CA VAL A 134 -15.30 2.70 1.37
C VAL A 134 -14.07 1.79 1.53
N VAL A 135 -13.53 1.70 2.75
CA VAL A 135 -12.39 0.81 3.06
C VAL A 135 -12.74 -0.65 2.78
N LEU A 136 -13.90 -1.13 3.22
CA LEU A 136 -14.32 -2.51 3.01
C LEU A 136 -14.54 -2.83 1.53
N ILE A 137 -15.18 -1.94 0.78
CA ILE A 137 -15.41 -2.14 -0.66
C ILE A 137 -14.08 -2.15 -1.41
N LEU A 138 -13.22 -1.15 -1.20
CA LEU A 138 -11.93 -1.07 -1.88
C LEU A 138 -11.04 -2.28 -1.55
N SER A 139 -10.98 -2.66 -0.28
CA SER A 139 -10.21 -3.83 0.14
C SER A 139 -10.74 -5.13 -0.46
N SER A 140 -12.06 -5.30 -0.51
CA SER A 140 -12.67 -6.50 -1.11
C SER A 140 -12.40 -6.56 -2.61
N VAL A 141 -12.47 -5.43 -3.33
CA VAL A 141 -12.15 -5.33 -4.76
C VAL A 141 -10.68 -5.67 -4.99
N VAL A 142 -9.76 -5.11 -4.19
CA VAL A 142 -8.32 -5.40 -4.29
C VAL A 142 -8.06 -6.90 -4.11
N LEU A 143 -8.65 -7.52 -3.07
CA LEU A 143 -8.48 -8.94 -2.81
C LEU A 143 -9.03 -9.80 -3.95
N LEU A 144 -10.22 -9.45 -4.45
CA LEU A 144 -10.82 -10.16 -5.58
C LEU A 144 -9.95 -10.10 -6.83
N VAL A 145 -9.49 -8.90 -7.21
CA VAL A 145 -8.65 -8.72 -8.41
C VAL A 145 -7.30 -9.42 -8.22
N PHE A 146 -6.71 -9.35 -7.03
CA PHE A 146 -5.47 -10.08 -6.72
C PHE A 146 -5.65 -11.59 -6.89
N LEU A 147 -6.73 -12.17 -6.36
CA LEU A 147 -7.00 -13.60 -6.47
C LEU A 147 -7.26 -14.03 -7.93
N LEU A 148 -7.94 -13.20 -8.70
CA LEU A 148 -8.19 -13.47 -10.13
C LEU A 148 -6.90 -13.44 -10.95
N MET A 149 -5.99 -12.54 -10.65
CA MET A 149 -4.72 -12.35 -11.36
C MET A 149 -3.50 -12.95 -10.62
N TYR A 150 -3.75 -13.81 -9.64
CA TYR A 150 -2.69 -14.37 -8.80
C TYR A 150 -1.59 -15.05 -9.62
N LYS A 151 -1.98 -15.90 -10.59
CA LYS A 151 -1.03 -16.65 -11.42
C LYS A 151 -0.17 -15.74 -12.29
N GLU A 152 -0.80 -14.78 -12.94
CA GLU A 152 -0.13 -13.81 -13.81
C GLU A 152 0.79 -12.90 -13.01
N LEU A 153 0.34 -12.43 -11.84
CA LEU A 153 1.13 -11.58 -10.96
C LEU A 153 2.39 -12.30 -10.46
N PHE A 154 2.26 -13.55 -10.01
CA PHE A 154 3.41 -14.34 -9.58
C PHE A 154 4.33 -14.65 -10.74
N TYR A 155 3.82 -15.07 -11.89
CA TYR A 155 4.64 -15.39 -13.05
C TYR A 155 5.45 -14.17 -13.52
N VAL A 156 4.81 -13.01 -13.67
CA VAL A 156 5.49 -11.75 -14.02
C VAL A 156 6.45 -11.27 -12.93
N SER A 157 6.24 -11.62 -11.65
CA SER A 157 7.14 -11.21 -10.58
C SER A 157 8.46 -12.00 -10.55
N PHE A 158 8.46 -13.24 -11.02
CA PHE A 158 9.66 -14.06 -11.11
C PHE A 158 10.46 -13.81 -12.38
N ASP A 159 9.79 -13.75 -13.53
CA ASP A 159 10.44 -13.56 -14.83
C ASP A 159 9.50 -12.85 -15.83
N GLU A 160 9.72 -11.55 -16.02
CA GLU A 160 8.91 -10.74 -16.92
C GLU A 160 9.13 -11.14 -18.40
N GLU A 161 10.35 -11.59 -18.79
CA GLU A 161 10.65 -11.99 -20.16
C GLU A 161 10.00 -13.33 -20.50
N ALA A 162 10.13 -14.32 -19.64
CA ALA A 162 9.47 -15.62 -19.80
C ALA A 162 7.93 -15.49 -19.82
N ALA A 163 7.37 -14.63 -18.98
CA ALA A 163 5.93 -14.34 -18.95
C ALA A 163 5.47 -13.71 -20.28
N ALA A 164 6.24 -12.75 -20.82
CA ALA A 164 5.93 -12.12 -22.10
C ALA A 164 5.98 -13.12 -23.26
N LEU A 165 6.98 -14.00 -23.30
CA LEU A 165 7.10 -15.07 -24.30
C LEU A 165 5.97 -16.08 -24.22
N SER A 166 5.39 -16.30 -23.04
CA SER A 166 4.24 -17.16 -22.81
C SER A 166 2.90 -16.51 -23.14
N GLY A 167 2.90 -15.28 -23.67
CA GLY A 167 1.71 -14.55 -24.08
C GLY A 167 0.99 -13.80 -22.94
N VAL A 168 1.58 -13.69 -21.75
CA VAL A 168 1.01 -12.90 -20.66
C VAL A 168 1.18 -11.41 -20.96
N PRO A 169 0.13 -10.58 -20.87
CA PRO A 169 0.23 -9.13 -21.11
C PRO A 169 0.91 -8.43 -19.93
N VAL A 170 2.25 -8.54 -19.84
CA VAL A 170 3.08 -8.02 -18.73
C VAL A 170 2.77 -6.56 -18.41
N GLY A 171 2.57 -5.72 -19.42
CA GLY A 171 2.25 -4.30 -19.22
C GLY A 171 0.94 -4.06 -18.50
N LEU A 172 -0.09 -4.88 -18.77
CA LEU A 172 -1.38 -4.81 -18.08
C LEU A 172 -1.27 -5.34 -16.65
N VAL A 173 -0.56 -6.46 -16.47
CA VAL A 173 -0.36 -7.07 -15.14
C VAL A 173 0.38 -6.10 -14.22
N ASN A 174 1.44 -5.46 -14.72
CA ASN A 174 2.18 -4.45 -13.95
C ASN A 174 1.33 -3.22 -13.63
N PHE A 175 0.53 -2.74 -14.58
CA PHE A 175 -0.39 -1.62 -14.35
C PHE A 175 -1.41 -1.96 -13.26
N VAL A 176 -2.07 -3.12 -13.34
CA VAL A 176 -3.04 -3.57 -12.34
C VAL A 176 -2.38 -3.70 -10.98
N PHE A 177 -1.22 -4.35 -10.90
CA PHE A 177 -0.45 -4.50 -9.66
C PHE A 177 -0.15 -3.13 -9.02
N THR A 178 0.31 -2.17 -9.81
CA THR A 178 0.66 -0.82 -9.34
C THR A 178 -0.56 -0.09 -8.78
N VAL A 179 -1.72 -0.20 -9.45
CA VAL A 179 -2.98 0.37 -8.98
C VAL A 179 -3.48 -0.33 -7.70
N LEU A 180 -3.43 -1.66 -7.65
CA LEU A 180 -3.80 -2.42 -6.45
C LEU A 180 -2.96 -2.02 -5.24
N THR A 181 -1.64 -1.88 -5.44
CA THR A 181 -0.72 -1.44 -4.39
C THR A 181 -1.06 -0.02 -3.92
N ALA A 182 -1.35 0.90 -4.85
CA ALA A 182 -1.72 2.28 -4.52
C ALA A 182 -3.01 2.35 -3.69
N VAL A 183 -4.05 1.62 -4.10
CA VAL A 183 -5.32 1.56 -3.37
C VAL A 183 -5.11 0.95 -1.98
N THR A 184 -4.38 -0.14 -1.88
CA THR A 184 -4.10 -0.81 -0.60
C THR A 184 -3.34 0.10 0.36
N VAL A 185 -2.26 0.75 -0.12
CA VAL A 185 -1.45 1.64 0.70
C VAL A 185 -2.27 2.84 1.18
N SER A 186 -3.08 3.46 0.31
CA SER A 186 -3.90 4.62 0.68
C SER A 186 -4.98 4.27 1.71
N VAL A 187 -5.60 3.10 1.59
CA VAL A 187 -6.60 2.60 2.54
C VAL A 187 -5.95 2.21 3.87
N ALA A 188 -4.81 1.50 3.81
CA ALA A 188 -4.08 1.08 5.00
C ALA A 188 -3.51 2.29 5.77
N ALA A 189 -3.07 3.35 5.08
CA ALA A 189 -2.58 4.57 5.71
C ALA A 189 -3.64 5.24 6.60
N ARG A 190 -4.93 5.14 6.27
CA ARG A 190 -6.03 5.65 7.10
C ARG A 190 -6.20 4.88 8.40
N THR A 191 -6.06 3.57 8.35
CA THR A 191 -6.35 2.67 9.49
C THR A 191 -5.16 2.48 10.41
N VAL A 192 -3.99 2.20 9.83
CA VAL A 192 -2.76 1.83 10.55
C VAL A 192 -1.78 2.99 10.64
N GLY A 193 -1.91 3.96 9.74
CA GLY A 193 -1.01 5.11 9.63
C GLY A 193 0.01 4.96 8.49
N ALA A 194 0.26 6.06 7.80
CA ALA A 194 1.15 6.09 6.65
C ALA A 194 2.59 5.64 7.00
N LEU A 195 3.05 5.91 8.21
CA LEU A 195 4.39 5.55 8.69
C LEU A 195 4.57 4.04 8.89
N VAL A 196 3.49 3.33 9.26
CA VAL A 196 3.54 1.89 9.57
C VAL A 196 3.30 1.03 8.33
N VAL A 197 2.55 1.53 7.35
CA VAL A 197 2.17 0.76 6.14
C VAL A 197 3.39 0.28 5.37
N SER A 198 4.42 1.11 5.21
CA SER A 198 5.63 0.73 4.47
C SER A 198 6.37 -0.44 5.12
N SER A 199 6.45 -0.46 6.45
CA SER A 199 7.06 -1.57 7.19
C SER A 199 6.20 -2.83 7.15
N LEU A 200 4.88 -2.71 7.28
CA LEU A 200 3.97 -3.85 7.19
C LEU A 200 3.99 -4.53 5.82
N LEU A 201 4.29 -3.79 4.76
CA LEU A 201 4.34 -4.33 3.40
C LEU A 201 5.59 -5.16 3.13
N VAL A 202 6.71 -4.85 3.80
CA VAL A 202 8.02 -5.47 3.54
C VAL A 202 8.44 -6.43 4.64
N VAL A 203 8.31 -6.04 5.91
CA VAL A 203 8.87 -6.80 7.06
C VAL A 203 8.33 -8.22 7.18
N PRO A 204 7.02 -8.51 7.04
CA PRO A 204 6.52 -9.88 7.16
C PRO A 204 7.08 -10.80 6.09
N VAL A 205 7.22 -10.28 4.86
CA VAL A 205 7.75 -11.05 3.72
C VAL A 205 9.25 -11.28 3.87
N ALA A 206 10.00 -10.24 4.25
CA ALA A 206 11.43 -10.36 4.50
C ALA A 206 11.73 -11.35 5.64
N ALA A 207 10.92 -11.36 6.70
CA ALA A 207 11.05 -12.31 7.79
C ALA A 207 10.75 -13.76 7.35
N ALA A 208 9.76 -13.95 6.47
CA ALA A 208 9.44 -15.26 5.92
C ALA A 208 10.58 -15.81 5.05
N ILE A 209 11.15 -14.99 4.17
CA ILE A 209 12.28 -15.37 3.31
C ILE A 209 13.55 -15.64 4.16
N GLY A 210 13.86 -14.76 5.11
CA GLY A 210 15.04 -14.95 6.00
C GLY A 210 14.92 -16.14 6.94
N GLY A 211 13.70 -16.57 7.27
CA GLY A 211 13.45 -17.77 8.08
C GLY A 211 13.73 -19.08 7.33
N GLU A 212 13.62 -19.11 6.02
CA GLU A 212 13.96 -20.25 5.18
C GLU A 212 15.48 -20.41 4.98
N GLU A 213 16.25 -19.32 5.05
CA GLU A 213 17.72 -19.34 4.91
C GLU A 213 18.46 -19.71 6.21
N SER A 214 17.76 -20.03 7.30
CA SER A 214 18.34 -20.54 8.54
C SER A 214 18.19 -22.07 8.65
N PRO A 215 18.91 -22.86 7.85
CA PRO A 215 19.15 -24.26 8.20
C PRO A 215 20.43 -24.27 9.03
N THR A 216 20.32 -24.61 10.28
CA THR A 216 21.27 -25.46 11.01
C THR A 216 22.49 -25.88 10.18
N GLY A 217 23.46 -25.00 10.03
CA GLY A 217 24.65 -25.26 9.25
C GLY A 217 25.86 -24.49 9.73
N PHE A 218 25.98 -24.20 11.03
CA PHE A 218 27.27 -23.99 11.66
C PHE A 218 27.92 -25.35 11.84
N HIS A 219 28.49 -25.89 10.78
CA HIS A 219 29.59 -26.85 10.92
C HIS A 219 30.89 -26.06 10.92
N THR A 220 31.38 -25.83 12.12
CA THR A 220 32.77 -25.60 12.47
C THR A 220 33.68 -26.58 11.73
N THR A 221 34.62 -26.09 10.96
CA THR A 221 35.99 -26.61 10.86
C THR A 221 36.94 -25.47 10.69
#